data_a6370ca5a3238e292a5566a92640e994
#
_entry.id   a6370ca5a3238e292a5566a92640e994
#
_cell.length_a   1.000
_cell.length_b   1.000
_cell.length_c   1.000
_cell.angle_alpha   90.00
_cell.angle_beta   90.00
_cell.angle_gamma   90.00
#
_symmetry.space_group_name_H-M   'P 1'
#
loop_
_entity.id
_entity.type
_entity.pdbx_description
1 polymer ?
#
loop_
_entity_poly.entity_id
_entity_poly.type
_entity_poly.pdbx_seq_one_letter_code
_entity_poly.pdbx_strand_id
1 'polypeptide(L)'
;MSEPMFTLCGQVANVFVQPGGVSKKTGEEYEARDKVQILGEIPMPEGGKRLDLITLNAEDARLFQAAIGKRVRVAVGFYTVGKSVGYFIPRGAKPALITPVSQG
;
A
#
# COMPACT_ATOMS: atom_id res chain seq x y z
N MET A 1 14.44 -15.23 10.19
CA MET A 1 13.37 -14.35 9.71
C MET A 1 13.97 -12.97 9.43
N SER A 2 13.81 -12.51 8.23
CA SER A 2 14.38 -11.22 7.86
C SER A 2 13.35 -10.11 8.06
N GLU A 3 13.85 -8.96 8.46
CA GLU A 3 13.00 -7.79 8.56
C GLU A 3 12.87 -7.14 7.20
N PRO A 4 11.70 -6.56 6.88
CA PRO A 4 11.55 -5.87 5.63
C PRO A 4 12.40 -4.60 5.60
N MET A 5 12.96 -4.30 4.43
CA MET A 5 13.72 -3.08 4.28
C MET A 5 12.84 -1.85 4.42
N PHE A 6 11.61 -1.95 3.97
CA PHE A 6 10.69 -0.82 4.02
C PHE A 6 9.36 -1.23 4.67
N THR A 7 8.83 -0.34 5.47
CA THR A 7 7.48 -0.47 5.99
C THR A 7 6.72 0.81 5.69
N LEU A 8 5.43 0.67 5.42
CA LEU A 8 4.56 1.79 5.18
C LEU A 8 3.60 1.91 6.34
N CYS A 9 3.50 3.11 6.90
CA CYS A 9 2.58 3.40 7.99
C CYS A 9 1.54 4.38 7.51
N GLY A 10 0.28 4.12 7.79
CA GLY A 10 -0.78 5.03 7.39
C GLY A 10 -2.13 4.44 7.67
N GLN A 11 -3.16 5.16 7.25
CA GLN A 11 -4.54 4.72 7.42
C GLN A 11 -5.00 4.02 6.16
N VAL A 12 -5.56 2.83 6.30
CA VAL A 12 -6.15 2.12 5.17
C VAL A 12 -7.39 2.89 4.73
N ALA A 13 -7.33 3.46 3.54
CA ALA A 13 -8.43 4.28 3.03
C ALA A 13 -9.40 3.48 2.18
N ASN A 14 -8.89 2.49 1.45
CA ASN A 14 -9.75 1.74 0.55
C ASN A 14 -9.08 0.42 0.17
N VAL A 15 -9.91 -0.56 -0.14
CA VAL A 15 -9.48 -1.84 -0.68
C VAL A 15 -10.40 -2.13 -1.85
N PHE A 16 -9.81 -2.40 -3.01
CA PHE A 16 -10.63 -2.64 -4.20
C PHE A 16 -9.91 -3.58 -5.15
N VAL A 17 -10.66 -4.11 -6.11
CA VAL A 17 -10.12 -4.97 -7.16
C VAL A 17 -10.08 -4.16 -8.44
N GLN A 18 -8.90 -4.03 -9.02
CA GLN A 18 -8.76 -3.44 -10.34
C GLN A 18 -9.11 -4.53 -11.37
N PRO A 19 -10.14 -4.35 -12.18
CA PRO A 19 -10.55 -5.39 -13.10
C PRO A 19 -9.47 -5.67 -14.14
N GLY A 20 -9.39 -6.93 -14.58
CA GLY A 20 -8.53 -7.29 -15.68
C GLY A 20 -9.07 -6.75 -17.00
N GLY A 21 -8.26 -6.83 -18.01
CA GLY A 21 -8.64 -6.34 -19.32
C GLY A 21 -7.53 -6.50 -20.32
N VAL A 22 -7.62 -5.72 -21.38
CA VAL A 22 -6.61 -5.72 -22.45
C VAL A 22 -6.04 -4.33 -22.57
N SER A 23 -4.71 -4.25 -22.57
CA SER A 23 -4.03 -2.98 -22.73
C SER A 23 -4.25 -2.44 -24.13
N LYS A 24 -4.69 -1.19 -24.24
CA LYS A 24 -4.89 -0.55 -25.53
C LYS A 24 -3.57 -0.25 -26.22
N LYS A 25 -2.50 -0.13 -25.46
CA LYS A 25 -1.20 0.19 -26.02
C LYS A 25 -0.46 -1.01 -26.57
N THR A 26 -0.54 -2.13 -25.87
CA THR A 26 0.24 -3.31 -26.22
C THR A 26 -0.62 -4.47 -26.71
N GLY A 27 -1.92 -4.44 -26.47
CA GLY A 27 -2.81 -5.54 -26.80
C GLY A 27 -2.66 -6.73 -25.86
N GLU A 28 -1.83 -6.62 -24.82
CA GLU A 28 -1.64 -7.69 -23.87
C GLU A 28 -2.77 -7.75 -22.86
N GLU A 29 -3.13 -8.96 -22.49
CA GLU A 29 -4.11 -9.17 -21.44
C GLU A 29 -3.45 -9.00 -20.09
N TYR A 30 -4.18 -8.43 -19.15
CA TYR A 30 -3.74 -8.37 -17.76
C TYR A 30 -4.85 -8.85 -16.86
N GLU A 31 -4.43 -9.47 -15.77
CA GLU A 31 -5.37 -10.05 -14.81
C GLU A 31 -5.88 -9.01 -13.84
N ALA A 32 -7.02 -9.30 -13.23
CA ALA A 32 -7.53 -8.49 -12.14
C ALA A 32 -6.52 -8.53 -10.99
N ARG A 33 -6.37 -7.41 -10.32
CA ARG A 33 -5.45 -7.29 -9.19
C ARG A 33 -6.11 -6.62 -8.01
N ASP A 34 -5.81 -7.14 -6.85
CA ASP A 34 -6.25 -6.50 -5.62
C ASP A 34 -5.37 -5.28 -5.34
N LYS A 35 -5.99 -4.22 -4.90
CA LYS A 35 -5.32 -2.97 -4.60
C LYS A 35 -5.71 -2.50 -3.21
N VAL A 36 -4.74 -1.93 -2.51
CA VAL A 36 -4.95 -1.31 -1.21
C VAL A 36 -4.47 0.13 -1.30
N GLN A 37 -5.29 1.05 -0.82
CA GLN A 37 -4.91 2.46 -0.76
C GLN A 37 -4.67 2.86 0.68
N ILE A 38 -3.50 3.42 0.93
CA ILE A 38 -3.09 3.83 2.26
C ILE A 38 -2.76 5.30 2.25
N LEU A 39 -3.37 6.05 3.17
CA LEU A 39 -3.10 7.48 3.34
C LEU A 39 -2.01 7.63 4.38
N GLY A 40 -0.85 8.08 3.94
CA GLY A 40 0.30 8.22 4.82
C GLY A 40 0.80 9.64 4.92
N GLU A 41 1.69 9.86 5.86
CA GLU A 41 2.33 11.16 6.06
C GLU A 41 3.75 11.10 5.53
N ILE A 42 4.11 12.10 4.74
CA ILE A 42 5.45 12.21 4.20
C ILE A 42 6.14 13.38 4.86
N PRO A 43 7.24 13.16 5.60
CA PRO A 43 7.95 14.30 6.19
C PRO A 43 8.59 15.14 5.09
N MET A 44 8.54 16.43 5.27
CA MET A 44 9.11 17.38 4.33
C MET A 44 10.42 17.90 4.85
N PRO A 45 11.35 18.25 3.95
CA PRO A 45 12.66 18.75 4.38
C PRO A 45 12.59 20.00 5.27
N GLU A 46 11.55 20.81 5.11
CA GLU A 46 11.41 22.02 5.92
C GLU A 46 10.76 21.78 7.28
N GLY A 47 10.51 20.52 7.62
CA GLY A 47 9.95 20.20 8.92
C GLY A 47 8.43 19.98 8.94
N GLY A 48 7.77 20.33 7.88
CA GLY A 48 6.34 20.03 7.76
C GLY A 48 6.09 18.60 7.31
N LYS A 49 4.84 18.25 7.10
CA LYS A 49 4.48 16.96 6.56
C LYS A 49 3.36 17.10 5.55
N ARG A 50 3.36 16.19 4.60
CA ARG A 50 2.36 16.15 3.55
C ARG A 50 1.61 14.82 3.64
N LEU A 51 0.32 14.86 3.40
CA LEU A 51 -0.46 13.64 3.30
C LEU A 51 -0.48 13.17 1.86
N ASP A 52 -0.31 11.88 1.66
CA ASP A 52 -0.32 11.31 0.33
C ASP A 52 -1.03 9.97 0.34
N LEU A 53 -1.81 9.73 -0.70
CA LEU A 53 -2.53 8.48 -0.87
C LEU A 53 -1.73 7.59 -1.79
N ILE A 54 -1.33 6.42 -1.29
CA ILE A 54 -0.50 5.50 -2.04
C ILE A 54 -1.32 4.26 -2.37
N THR A 55 -1.33 3.88 -3.63
CA THR A 55 -2.02 2.69 -4.10
C THR A 55 -1.00 1.57 -4.30
N LEU A 56 -1.24 0.43 -3.66
CA LEU A 56 -0.31 -0.68 -3.70
C LEU A 56 -1.00 -1.93 -4.26
N ASN A 57 -0.25 -2.70 -5.03
CA ASN A 57 -0.70 -4.04 -5.40
C ASN A 57 -0.61 -4.93 -4.18
N ALA A 58 -1.62 -5.77 -3.98
CA ALA A 58 -1.63 -6.69 -2.86
C ALA A 58 -2.11 -8.06 -3.35
N GLU A 59 -1.46 -9.10 -2.88
CA GLU A 59 -1.91 -10.45 -3.25
C GLU A 59 -3.09 -10.90 -2.42
N ASP A 60 -3.20 -10.40 -1.21
CA ASP A 60 -4.30 -10.78 -0.34
C ASP A 60 -4.88 -9.52 0.32
N ALA A 61 -5.67 -8.81 -0.45
CA ALA A 61 -6.27 -7.57 0.03
C ALA A 61 -7.31 -7.80 1.10
N ARG A 62 -7.82 -9.03 1.22
CA ARG A 62 -8.81 -9.32 2.26
C ARG A 62 -8.27 -9.07 3.66
N LEU A 63 -6.97 -9.23 3.83
CA LEU A 63 -6.35 -8.96 5.11
C LEU A 63 -6.49 -7.49 5.52
N PHE A 64 -6.70 -6.62 4.55
CA PHE A 64 -6.79 -5.20 4.80
C PHE A 64 -8.22 -4.69 4.88
N GLN A 65 -9.19 -5.50 4.50
CA GLN A 65 -10.60 -5.07 4.54
C GLN A 65 -11.05 -4.70 5.94
N ALA A 66 -10.69 -5.50 6.91
CA ALA A 66 -11.08 -5.24 8.29
C ALA A 66 -10.33 -4.05 8.89
N ALA A 67 -9.28 -3.59 8.22
CA ALA A 67 -8.47 -2.49 8.69
C ALA A 67 -8.83 -1.15 8.05
N ILE A 68 -9.83 -1.12 7.18
CA ILE A 68 -10.25 0.13 6.55
C ILE A 68 -10.64 1.15 7.64
N GLY A 69 -10.05 2.33 7.54
CA GLY A 69 -10.27 3.39 8.53
C GLY A 69 -9.31 3.33 9.70
N LYS A 70 -8.47 2.31 9.77
CA LYS A 70 -7.53 2.13 10.88
C LYS A 70 -6.10 2.40 10.43
N ARG A 71 -5.27 2.82 11.35
CA ARG A 71 -3.85 3.02 11.06
C ARG A 71 -3.13 1.70 11.16
N VAL A 72 -2.28 1.44 10.18
CA VAL A 72 -1.55 0.17 10.11
C VAL A 72 -0.09 0.42 9.75
N ARG A 73 0.72 -0.58 10.04
CA ARG A 73 2.09 -0.68 9.56
C ARG A 73 2.20 -1.96 8.76
N VAL A 74 2.71 -1.87 7.55
CA VAL A 74 2.80 -3.04 6.68
C VAL A 74 4.14 -3.05 5.95
N ALA A 75 4.71 -4.23 5.80
CA ALA A 75 5.92 -4.41 4.99
C ALA A 75 5.58 -4.16 3.53
N VAL A 76 6.43 -3.42 2.83
CA VAL A 76 6.24 -3.17 1.41
C VAL A 76 7.52 -3.42 0.66
N GLY A 77 7.38 -3.78 -0.61
CA GLY A 77 8.48 -3.82 -1.54
C GLY A 77 8.29 -2.75 -2.60
N PHE A 78 9.30 -2.55 -3.41
CA PHE A 78 9.17 -1.61 -4.52
C PHE A 78 9.79 -2.21 -5.77
N TYR A 79 9.35 -1.71 -6.91
CA TYR A 79 9.89 -2.11 -8.20
C TYR A 79 9.98 -0.86 -9.08
N THR A 80 10.85 -0.93 -10.08
CA THR A 80 11.03 0.18 -11.00
C THR A 80 10.52 -0.22 -12.37
N VAL A 81 9.83 0.70 -13.02
CA VAL A 81 9.41 0.54 -14.42
C VAL A 81 9.82 1.81 -15.13
N GLY A 82 10.89 1.71 -15.94
CA GLY A 82 11.46 2.91 -16.54
C GLY A 82 11.92 3.89 -15.48
N LYS A 83 11.34 5.08 -15.47
CA LYS A 83 11.67 6.11 -14.48
C LYS A 83 10.69 6.16 -13.32
N SER A 84 9.74 5.24 -13.29
CA SER A 84 8.72 5.22 -12.25
C SER A 84 9.02 4.17 -11.22
N VAL A 85 8.54 4.42 -10.01
CA VAL A 85 8.66 3.48 -8.89
C VAL A 85 7.27 3.07 -8.47
N GLY A 86 7.05 1.77 -8.38
CA GLY A 86 5.79 1.24 -7.85
C GLY A 86 6.04 0.52 -6.55
N TYR A 87 4.99 0.39 -5.75
CA TYR A 87 5.07 -0.30 -4.47
C TYR A 87 4.07 -1.45 -4.45
N PHE A 88 4.40 -2.48 -3.70
CA PHE A 88 3.52 -3.62 -3.57
C PHE A 88 3.61 -4.19 -2.16
N ILE A 89 2.56 -4.92 -1.78
CA ILE A 89 2.53 -5.60 -0.48
C ILE A 89 2.90 -7.05 -0.76
N PRO A 90 4.00 -7.55 -0.19
CA PRO A 90 4.43 -8.93 -0.44
C PRO A 90 3.38 -9.94 0.04
N ARG A 91 3.40 -11.12 -0.58
CA ARG A 91 2.52 -12.21 -0.17
C ARG A 91 2.76 -12.53 1.30
N GLY A 92 1.69 -12.68 2.04
CA GLY A 92 1.76 -13.02 3.44
C GLY A 92 2.00 -11.86 4.38
N ALA A 93 2.28 -10.67 3.85
CA ALA A 93 2.41 -9.49 4.70
C ALA A 93 1.06 -9.08 5.23
N LYS A 94 0.97 -8.91 6.53
CA LYS A 94 -0.29 -8.55 7.19
C LYS A 94 -0.19 -7.13 7.73
N PRO A 95 -1.32 -6.41 7.75
CA PRO A 95 -1.31 -5.09 8.36
C PRO A 95 -1.24 -5.24 9.88
N ALA A 96 -0.25 -4.61 10.47
CA ALA A 96 -0.15 -4.54 11.92
C ALA A 96 -0.85 -3.28 12.36
N LEU A 97 -1.89 -3.42 13.17
CA LEU A 97 -2.64 -2.27 13.65
C LEU A 97 -1.76 -1.42 14.55
N ILE A 98 -1.76 -0.12 14.29
CA ILE A 98 -1.07 0.83 15.13
C ILE A 98 -2.09 1.39 16.10
N THR A 99 -1.96 0.98 17.35
CA THR A 99 -2.85 1.49 18.39
C THR A 99 -2.34 2.86 18.80
N PRO A 100 -3.18 3.89 18.77
CA PRO A 100 -2.73 5.20 19.25
C PRO A 100 -2.28 5.08 20.69
N VAL A 101 -1.11 5.62 20.95
CA VAL A 101 -0.61 5.64 22.32
C VAL A 101 -1.54 6.52 23.13
N SER A 102 -2.09 5.96 24.18
CA SER A 102 -2.95 6.73 25.05
C SER A 102 -2.12 7.83 25.69
N GLN A 103 -2.49 9.04 25.39
CA GLN A 103 -1.85 10.19 26.00
C GLN A 103 -2.61 10.50 27.27
N GLY A 104 -2.42 9.60 28.16
CA GLY A 104 -3.14 9.76 29.42
C GLY A 104 -2.98 11.13 29.99
#